data_a51a7ff37c2a3cfd73c10d9bf9013672
#
_entry.id   a51a7ff37c2a3cfd73c10d9bf9013672
#
_cell.length_a   1.000
_cell.length_b   1.000
_cell.length_c   1.000
_cell.angle_alpha   90.00
_cell.angle_beta   90.00
_cell.angle_gamma   90.00
#
_symmetry.space_group_name_H-M   'P 1'
#
loop_
_entity.id
_entity.type
_entity.pdbx_description
1 polymer ?
#
loop_
_entity_poly.entity_id
_entity_poly.type
_entity_poly.pdbx_seq_one_letter_code
_entity_poly.pdbx_strand_id
1 'polypeptide(L)'
;MTDYKNKVESILFASGRFIDIQTLLNLTGASNKQVLTNNVRKLKEEYEQRSSPLMIVEEKDGWKLTVRESYLPLVRNIVSEMELTKSVLETMAVIAWKAPVLQSEIVNVRHNKAYEHIKELEDLGFLRKDSEGRSYRLNLTEK
;
A
#
# COMPACT_ATOMS: atom_id res chain seq x y z
N MET A 1 -0.27 33.82 -1.64
CA MET A 1 -0.30 32.79 -2.71
C MET A 1 -0.25 31.40 -2.09
N THR A 2 -1.20 30.55 -2.41
CA THR A 2 -1.22 29.21 -1.84
C THR A 2 -0.33 28.28 -2.65
N ASP A 3 0.59 27.62 -2.00
CA ASP A 3 1.53 26.72 -2.65
C ASP A 3 0.98 25.30 -2.73
N TYR A 4 0.01 25.12 -3.60
CA TYR A 4 -0.63 23.80 -3.78
C TYR A 4 0.33 22.76 -4.31
N LYS A 5 1.29 23.16 -5.16
CA LYS A 5 2.26 22.22 -5.72
C LYS A 5 3.08 21.55 -4.61
N ASN A 6 3.63 22.32 -3.69
CA ASN A 6 4.40 21.79 -2.57
C ASN A 6 3.53 21.02 -1.58
N LYS A 7 2.29 21.45 -1.37
CA LYS A 7 1.34 20.70 -0.53
C LYS A 7 1.07 19.31 -1.12
N VAL A 8 0.81 19.25 -2.42
CA VAL A 8 0.57 17.97 -3.11
C VAL A 8 1.80 17.08 -3.01
N GLU A 9 2.97 17.62 -3.30
CA GLU A 9 4.21 16.86 -3.21
C GLU A 9 4.41 16.27 -1.82
N SER A 10 4.17 17.07 -0.78
CA SER A 10 4.30 16.63 0.62
C SER A 10 3.37 15.47 0.93
N ILE A 11 2.12 15.57 0.49
CA ILE A 11 1.11 14.53 0.74
C ILE A 11 1.45 13.24 0.00
N LEU A 12 1.79 13.34 -1.28
CA LEU A 12 2.13 12.16 -2.08
C LEU A 12 3.38 11.47 -1.57
N PHE A 13 4.39 12.24 -1.16
CA PHE A 13 5.61 11.68 -0.60
C PHE A 13 5.35 11.00 0.75
N ALA A 14 4.65 11.68 1.65
CA ALA A 14 4.41 11.17 2.99
C ALA A 14 3.51 9.93 3.00
N SER A 15 2.52 9.88 2.10
CA SER A 15 1.59 8.76 2.04
C SER A 15 2.22 7.49 1.45
N GLY A 16 3.13 7.65 0.51
CA GLY A 16 3.76 6.51 -0.16
C GLY A 16 2.79 5.61 -0.92
N ARG A 17 1.58 6.10 -1.20
CA ARG A 17 0.52 5.34 -1.85
C ARG A 17 -0.31 6.23 -2.77
N PHE A 18 -1.19 5.59 -3.53
CA PHE A 18 -2.15 6.30 -4.37
C PHE A 18 -3.10 7.13 -3.50
N ILE A 19 -3.30 8.40 -3.88
CA ILE A 19 -4.21 9.31 -3.20
C ILE A 19 -5.23 9.83 -4.21
N ASP A 20 -6.50 9.71 -3.89
CA ASP A 20 -7.58 10.15 -4.76
C ASP A 20 -7.75 11.67 -4.75
N ILE A 21 -8.35 12.19 -5.81
CA ILE A 21 -8.57 13.62 -6.01
C ILE A 21 -9.31 14.27 -4.83
N GLN A 22 -10.37 13.61 -4.35
CA GLN A 22 -11.19 14.17 -3.28
C GLN A 22 -10.39 14.34 -1.99
N THR A 23 -9.58 13.34 -1.65
CA THR A 23 -8.72 13.41 -0.47
C THR A 23 -7.71 14.55 -0.60
N LEU A 24 -7.11 14.70 -1.79
CA LEU A 24 -6.17 15.80 -2.04
C LEU A 24 -6.84 17.16 -1.95
N LEU A 25 -8.06 17.29 -2.45
CA LEU A 25 -8.81 18.54 -2.33
C LEU A 25 -9.05 18.89 -0.85
N ASN A 26 -9.46 17.91 -0.07
CA ASN A 26 -9.72 18.11 1.36
C ASN A 26 -8.45 18.50 2.14
N LEU A 27 -7.36 17.84 1.85
CA LEU A 27 -6.10 18.07 2.57
C LEU A 27 -5.39 19.37 2.16
N THR A 28 -5.44 19.70 0.88
CA THR A 28 -4.76 20.91 0.37
C THR A 28 -5.58 22.19 0.54
N GLY A 29 -6.90 22.05 0.63
CA GLY A 29 -7.81 23.20 0.64
C GLY A 29 -7.97 23.85 -0.74
N ALA A 30 -7.62 23.15 -1.81
CA ALA A 30 -7.78 23.67 -3.17
C ALA A 30 -9.25 23.91 -3.49
N SER A 31 -9.52 24.99 -4.25
CA SER A 31 -10.88 25.41 -4.53
C SER A 31 -11.64 24.49 -5.48
N ASN A 32 -10.94 23.82 -6.40
CA ASN A 32 -11.56 22.88 -7.34
C ASN A 32 -10.54 21.93 -7.93
N LYS A 33 -11.05 20.93 -8.66
CA LYS A 33 -10.22 19.90 -9.29
C LYS A 33 -9.24 20.46 -10.31
N GLN A 34 -9.61 21.52 -11.02
CA GLN A 34 -8.77 22.09 -12.06
C GLN A 34 -7.49 22.69 -11.50
N VAL A 35 -7.62 23.42 -10.39
CA VAL A 35 -6.46 23.99 -9.70
C VAL A 35 -5.52 22.89 -9.24
N LEU A 36 -6.07 21.84 -8.64
CA LEU A 36 -5.29 20.70 -8.17
C LEU A 36 -4.58 19.99 -9.33
N THR A 37 -5.30 19.67 -10.40
CA THR A 37 -4.77 18.99 -11.56
C THR A 37 -3.64 19.78 -12.22
N ASN A 38 -3.81 21.11 -12.34
CA ASN A 38 -2.77 21.96 -12.91
C ASN A 38 -1.48 21.92 -12.09
N ASN A 39 -1.59 21.93 -10.78
CA ASN A 39 -0.43 21.86 -9.88
C ASN A 39 0.26 20.50 -9.93
N VAL A 40 -0.49 19.42 -10.05
CA VAL A 40 0.08 18.08 -10.20
C VAL A 40 0.83 17.98 -11.53
N ARG A 41 0.29 18.54 -12.61
CA ARG A 41 0.96 18.57 -13.91
C ARG A 41 2.28 19.32 -13.86
N LYS A 42 2.30 20.47 -13.19
CA LYS A 42 3.54 21.23 -13.03
C LYS A 42 4.59 20.43 -12.28
N LEU A 43 4.19 19.77 -11.23
CA LEU A 43 5.09 18.92 -10.46
C LEU A 43 5.63 17.77 -11.28
N LYS A 44 4.78 17.12 -12.05
CA LYS A 44 5.15 16.03 -12.94
C LYS A 44 6.16 16.50 -14.00
N GLU A 45 5.92 17.66 -14.60
CA GLU A 45 6.83 18.26 -15.57
C GLU A 45 8.19 18.57 -14.96
N GLU A 46 8.22 19.10 -13.74
CA GLU A 46 9.48 19.40 -13.05
C GLU A 46 10.32 18.14 -12.84
N TYR A 47 9.68 17.02 -12.46
CA TYR A 47 10.39 15.77 -12.30
C TYR A 47 10.98 15.27 -13.62
N GLU A 48 10.26 15.44 -14.72
CA GLU A 48 10.74 15.04 -16.04
C GLU A 48 11.86 15.94 -16.55
N GLN A 49 11.74 17.25 -16.36
CA GLN A 49 12.74 18.20 -16.83
C GLN A 49 14.10 18.03 -16.16
N ARG A 50 14.12 17.68 -14.89
CA ARG A 50 15.37 17.45 -14.16
C ARG A 50 15.82 15.99 -14.15
N SER A 51 15.17 15.15 -14.95
CA SER A 51 15.46 13.72 -15.03
C SER A 51 15.48 13.05 -13.65
N SER A 52 14.50 13.40 -12.81
CA SER A 52 14.37 12.84 -11.46
C SER A 52 14.15 11.32 -11.51
N PRO A 53 14.70 10.57 -10.55
CA PRO A 53 14.34 9.15 -10.41
C PRO A 53 12.92 8.95 -9.93
N LEU A 54 12.24 10.02 -9.48
CA LEU A 54 10.86 9.98 -9.04
C LEU A 54 9.93 10.35 -10.21
N MET A 55 8.71 9.80 -10.14
CA MET A 55 7.67 10.13 -11.12
C MET A 55 6.31 10.11 -10.45
N ILE A 56 5.35 10.81 -11.07
CA ILE A 56 3.97 10.79 -10.63
C ILE A 56 3.17 9.94 -11.61
N VAL A 57 2.55 8.88 -11.10
CA VAL A 57 1.65 8.02 -11.87
C VAL A 57 0.24 8.57 -11.71
N GLU A 58 -0.43 8.80 -12.85
CA GLU A 58 -1.81 9.25 -12.87
C GLU A 58 -2.71 8.06 -13.14
N GLU A 59 -3.72 7.90 -12.30
CA GLU A 59 -4.79 6.95 -12.52
C GLU A 59 -6.11 7.71 -12.59
N LYS A 60 -7.20 7.01 -12.87
CA LYS A 60 -8.49 7.62 -13.14
C LYS A 60 -8.92 8.68 -12.13
N ASP A 61 -8.69 8.42 -10.84
CA ASP A 61 -9.23 9.24 -9.76
C ASP A 61 -8.16 9.87 -8.87
N GLY A 62 -6.89 9.85 -9.26
CA GLY A 62 -5.84 10.41 -8.42
C GLY A 62 -4.43 10.12 -8.89
N TRP A 63 -3.48 10.22 -7.97
CA TRP A 63 -2.06 10.15 -8.29
C TRP A 63 -1.26 9.43 -7.21
N LYS A 64 -0.10 8.92 -7.63
CA LYS A 64 0.88 8.30 -6.74
C LYS A 64 2.27 8.81 -7.12
N LEU A 65 3.07 9.17 -6.10
CA LEU A 65 4.49 9.46 -6.29
C LEU A 65 5.25 8.15 -6.12
N THR A 66 6.07 7.80 -7.09
CA THR A 66 6.81 6.55 -7.09
C THR A 66 8.15 6.69 -7.80
N VAL A 67 8.92 5.63 -7.83
CA VAL A 67 10.22 5.57 -8.49
C VAL A 67 10.04 5.14 -9.94
N ARG A 68 10.82 5.72 -10.86
CA ARG A 68 10.77 5.34 -12.27
C ARG A 68 11.15 3.86 -12.44
N GLU A 69 10.55 3.22 -13.43
CA GLU A 69 10.78 1.80 -13.71
C GLU A 69 12.25 1.42 -13.84
N SER A 70 13.05 2.31 -14.42
CA SER A 70 14.48 2.07 -14.59
C SER A 70 15.24 1.89 -13.28
N TYR A 71 14.68 2.39 -12.16
CA TYR A 71 15.27 2.29 -10.84
C TYR A 71 14.63 1.22 -9.96
N LEU A 72 13.57 0.56 -10.43
CA LEU A 72 12.88 -0.47 -9.66
C LEU A 72 13.80 -1.61 -9.19
N PRO A 73 14.76 -2.10 -10.02
CA PRO A 73 15.65 -3.16 -9.56
C PRO A 73 16.45 -2.78 -8.31
N LEU A 74 16.77 -1.49 -8.13
CA LEU A 74 17.52 -1.02 -6.95
C LEU A 74 16.70 -1.07 -5.67
N VAL A 75 15.40 -0.86 -5.77
CA VAL A 75 14.52 -0.74 -4.59
C VAL A 75 13.62 -1.95 -4.38
N ARG A 76 13.64 -2.90 -5.29
CA ARG A 76 12.74 -4.06 -5.27
C ARG A 76 12.76 -4.82 -3.94
N ASN A 77 13.93 -5.07 -3.38
CA ASN A 77 14.06 -5.80 -2.14
C ASN A 77 13.48 -5.02 -0.95
N ILE A 78 13.67 -3.71 -0.95
CA ILE A 78 13.13 -2.83 0.10
C ILE A 78 11.60 -2.84 0.05
N VAL A 79 11.04 -2.68 -1.16
CA VAL A 79 9.59 -2.67 -1.36
C VAL A 79 8.98 -4.03 -0.97
N SER A 80 9.62 -5.13 -1.38
CA SER A 80 9.12 -6.48 -1.06
C SER A 80 9.17 -6.80 0.42
N GLU A 81 10.09 -6.18 1.17
CA GLU A 81 10.17 -6.35 2.61
C GLU A 81 9.07 -5.56 3.34
N MET A 82 8.62 -4.45 2.75
CA MET A 82 7.67 -3.53 3.38
C MET A 82 6.22 -3.79 3.00
N GLU A 83 5.98 -4.39 1.85
CA GLU A 83 4.63 -4.62 1.33
C GLU A 83 4.29 -6.11 1.29
N LEU A 84 3.08 -6.44 1.74
CA LEU A 84 2.57 -7.79 1.61
C LEU A 84 2.18 -8.04 0.15
N THR A 85 2.47 -9.23 -0.34
CA THR A 85 2.04 -9.60 -1.69
C THR A 85 0.52 -9.71 -1.73
N LYS A 86 -0.05 -9.62 -2.93
CA LYS A 86 -1.49 -9.78 -3.12
C LYS A 86 -1.97 -11.12 -2.57
N SER A 87 -1.21 -12.18 -2.80
CA SER A 87 -1.57 -13.51 -2.32
C SER A 87 -1.61 -13.60 -0.80
N VAL A 88 -0.64 -12.98 -0.11
CA VAL A 88 -0.62 -12.92 1.36
C VAL A 88 -1.78 -12.09 1.89
N LEU A 89 -2.08 -10.96 1.23
CA LEU A 89 -3.23 -10.13 1.61
C LEU A 89 -4.55 -10.87 1.46
N GLU A 90 -4.69 -11.70 0.42
CA GLU A 90 -5.87 -12.53 0.24
C GLU A 90 -6.02 -13.53 1.39
N THR A 91 -4.92 -14.18 1.80
CA THR A 91 -4.92 -15.08 2.96
C THR A 91 -5.31 -14.34 4.23
N MET A 92 -4.74 -13.14 4.45
CA MET A 92 -5.09 -12.32 5.62
C MET A 92 -6.57 -11.94 5.62
N ALA A 93 -7.14 -11.63 4.45
CA ALA A 93 -8.56 -11.30 4.33
C ALA A 93 -9.46 -12.48 4.70
N VAL A 94 -9.09 -13.69 4.31
CA VAL A 94 -9.84 -14.89 4.69
C VAL A 94 -9.79 -15.10 6.20
N ILE A 95 -8.61 -14.94 6.81
CA ILE A 95 -8.45 -15.05 8.26
C ILE A 95 -9.29 -14.00 8.99
N ALA A 96 -9.25 -12.75 8.52
CA ALA A 96 -10.01 -11.66 9.13
C ALA A 96 -11.52 -11.92 9.10
N TRP A 97 -12.01 -12.50 8.00
CA TRP A 97 -13.42 -12.81 7.84
C TRP A 97 -13.87 -13.93 8.76
N LYS A 98 -13.02 -14.93 8.96
CA LYS A 98 -13.37 -16.13 9.71
C LYS A 98 -12.85 -16.19 11.15
N ALA A 99 -12.00 -15.25 11.56
CA ALA A 99 -11.36 -15.30 12.87
C ALA A 99 -12.36 -15.23 14.02
N PRO A 100 -12.15 -15.95 15.13
CA PRO A 100 -11.08 -16.93 15.31
C PRO A 100 -11.29 -18.18 14.45
N VAL A 101 -10.23 -18.67 13.85
CA VAL A 101 -10.35 -19.77 12.87
C VAL A 101 -9.18 -20.74 13.03
N LEU A 102 -9.42 -22.02 12.77
CA LEU A 102 -8.36 -23.02 12.80
C LEU A 102 -7.47 -22.91 11.57
N GLN A 103 -6.17 -23.11 11.77
CA GLN A 103 -5.20 -23.08 10.67
C GLN A 103 -5.57 -24.08 9.57
N SER A 104 -6.08 -25.26 9.93
CA SER A 104 -6.50 -26.27 8.97
C SER A 104 -7.60 -25.77 8.02
N GLU A 105 -8.50 -24.93 8.47
CA GLU A 105 -9.54 -24.34 7.64
C GLU A 105 -8.96 -23.39 6.60
N ILE A 106 -7.95 -22.60 6.99
CA ILE A 106 -7.27 -21.71 6.07
C ILE A 106 -6.49 -22.49 5.02
N VAL A 107 -5.82 -23.56 5.42
CA VAL A 107 -5.11 -24.43 4.50
C VAL A 107 -6.07 -25.03 3.46
N ASN A 108 -7.27 -25.42 3.87
CA ASN A 108 -8.28 -25.92 2.94
C ASN A 108 -8.71 -24.89 1.90
N VAL A 109 -8.76 -23.61 2.28
CA VAL A 109 -9.17 -22.52 1.37
C VAL A 109 -8.02 -22.05 0.50
N ARG A 110 -6.81 -21.91 1.07
CA ARG A 110 -5.66 -21.32 0.39
C ARG A 110 -4.61 -22.32 -0.06
N HIS A 111 -4.80 -23.60 0.27
CA HIS A 111 -3.93 -24.71 -0.13
C HIS A 111 -2.50 -24.61 0.43
N ASN A 112 -1.53 -25.15 -0.29
CA ASN A 112 -0.15 -25.31 0.22
C ASN A 112 0.54 -24.02 0.63
N LYS A 113 0.22 -22.90 -0.03
CA LYS A 113 0.84 -21.62 0.27
C LYS A 113 0.39 -21.01 1.60
N ALA A 114 -0.71 -21.53 2.17
CA ALA A 114 -1.27 -21.00 3.41
C ALA A 114 -0.26 -21.03 4.56
N TYR A 115 0.53 -22.08 4.68
CA TYR A 115 1.52 -22.19 5.75
C TYR A 115 2.56 -21.08 5.69
N GLU A 116 3.07 -20.79 4.51
CA GLU A 116 4.06 -19.71 4.30
C GLU A 116 3.45 -18.35 4.61
N HIS A 117 2.23 -18.12 4.14
CA HIS A 117 1.51 -16.86 4.37
C HIS A 117 1.23 -16.64 5.85
N ILE A 118 0.79 -17.68 6.56
CA ILE A 118 0.50 -17.60 7.99
C ILE A 118 1.76 -17.26 8.77
N LYS A 119 2.88 -17.93 8.44
CA LYS A 119 4.16 -17.65 9.08
C LYS A 119 4.62 -16.20 8.83
N GLU A 120 4.51 -15.73 7.60
CA GLU A 120 4.87 -14.37 7.24
C GLU A 120 4.03 -13.34 8.02
N LEU A 121 2.72 -13.55 8.10
CA LEU A 121 1.83 -12.67 8.83
C LEU A 121 2.11 -12.68 10.34
N GLU A 122 2.43 -13.84 10.89
CA GLU A 122 2.80 -13.97 12.30
C GLU A 122 4.12 -13.24 12.59
N ASP A 123 5.13 -13.44 11.74
CA ASP A 123 6.44 -12.80 11.88
C ASP A 123 6.35 -11.28 11.77
N LEU A 124 5.45 -10.77 10.95
CA LEU A 124 5.21 -9.33 10.78
C LEU A 124 4.32 -8.74 11.88
N GLY A 125 3.74 -9.58 12.74
CA GLY A 125 2.92 -9.13 13.86
C GLY A 125 1.46 -8.84 13.54
N PHE A 126 0.97 -9.26 12.38
CA PHE A 126 -0.44 -9.10 12.02
C PHE A 126 -1.32 -10.23 12.53
N LEU A 127 -0.73 -11.37 12.89
CA LEU A 127 -1.43 -12.60 13.22
C LEU A 127 -0.92 -13.17 14.52
N ARG A 128 -1.85 -13.67 15.34
CA ARG A 128 -1.54 -14.43 16.56
C ARG A 128 -1.98 -15.87 16.36
N LYS A 129 -1.11 -16.81 16.74
CA LYS A 129 -1.35 -18.23 16.61
C LYS A 129 -1.34 -18.87 18.00
N ASP A 130 -2.47 -19.44 18.40
CA ASP A 130 -2.63 -20.12 19.69
C ASP A 130 -2.80 -21.61 19.48
N SER A 131 -2.13 -22.43 20.30
CA SER A 131 -2.24 -23.87 20.22
C SER A 131 -3.64 -24.35 20.60
N GLU A 132 -4.20 -25.27 19.81
CA GLU A 132 -5.48 -25.89 20.09
C GLU A 132 -5.42 -27.38 19.65
N GLY A 133 -5.22 -28.27 20.62
CA GLY A 133 -5.02 -29.68 20.32
C GLY A 133 -3.77 -29.90 19.47
N ARG A 134 -3.96 -30.50 18.29
CA ARG A 134 -2.88 -30.74 17.32
C ARG A 134 -2.78 -29.64 16.28
N SER A 135 -3.62 -28.62 16.36
CA SER A 135 -3.67 -27.54 15.40
C SER A 135 -3.47 -26.21 16.10
N TYR A 136 -3.74 -25.12 15.39
CA TYR A 136 -3.63 -23.76 15.89
C TYR A 136 -4.88 -22.98 15.54
N ARG A 137 -5.26 -22.08 16.45
CA ARG A 137 -6.34 -21.13 16.23
C ARG A 137 -5.71 -19.77 15.88
N LEU A 138 -6.21 -19.16 14.82
CA LEU A 138 -5.67 -17.92 14.28
C LEU A 138 -6.57 -16.73 14.59
N ASN A 139 -5.96 -15.63 15.00
CA ASN A 139 -6.61 -14.35 15.23
C ASN A 139 -5.74 -13.23 14.70
N LEU A 140 -6.38 -12.14 14.29
CA LEU A 140 -5.64 -10.94 13.90
C LEU A 140 -5.25 -10.17 15.18
N THR A 141 -4.10 -9.48 15.10
CA THR A 141 -3.66 -8.57 16.15
C THR A 141 -4.25 -7.19 15.90
N GLU A 142 -4.02 -6.25 16.81
CA GLU A 142 -4.45 -4.85 16.64
C GLU A 142 -3.59 -4.06 15.66
N LYS A 143 -2.57 -4.66 15.14
CA LYS A 143 -1.63 -3.98 14.26
C LYS A 143 -2.19 -3.69 12.84
#